data_a5ce905d266d3082e02cad0284364b58
#
_entry.id   a5ce905d266d3082e02cad0284364b58
#
_cell.length_a   1.000
_cell.length_b   1.000
_cell.length_c   1.000
_cell.angle_alpha   90.00
_cell.angle_beta   90.00
_cell.angle_gamma   90.00
#
_symmetry.space_group_name_H-M   'P 1'
#
loop_
_entity.id
_entity.type
_entity.pdbx_description
1 polymer ?
#
loop_
_entity_poly.entity_id
_entity_poly.type
_entity_poly.pdbx_seq_one_letter_code
_entity_poly.pdbx_strand_id
1 'polypeptide(L)'
;MLLAKRSLISSDGIQMTKNRNLFYLFVIVGIFVTRVLFDVVNQIEVHFDEAQYWVWSQNLSLSYLSKGPLVPALIAISNKVLGQTYLGLKFFSYVAYLGTVITISLAAFKLTNRKESFYIALSLTALSPAIFILGGIASTDIFLFFFWSLTILCYVCFIQERDEKWFYFIGITTGLGILAKLTMVLLPLSI
;
A
#
# COMPACT_ATOMS: atom_id res chain seq x y z
N MET A 1 -6.37 -4.06 -49.55
CA MET A 1 -7.08 -2.99 -48.83
C MET A 1 -7.59 -3.43 -47.45
N LEU A 2 -8.12 -4.64 -47.24
CA LEU A 2 -8.58 -5.17 -45.95
C LEU A 2 -7.48 -5.41 -44.91
N LEU A 3 -6.27 -5.83 -45.31
CA LEU A 3 -5.15 -6.09 -44.40
C LEU A 3 -4.54 -4.80 -43.82
N ALA A 4 -4.50 -3.72 -44.60
CA ALA A 4 -4.02 -2.41 -44.12
C ALA A 4 -4.96 -1.80 -43.06
N LYS A 5 -6.29 -2.02 -43.20
CA LYS A 5 -7.28 -1.55 -42.23
C LYS A 5 -7.20 -2.30 -40.89
N ARG A 6 -6.81 -3.58 -40.93
CA ARG A 6 -6.64 -4.42 -39.72
C ARG A 6 -5.36 -4.04 -38.93
N SER A 7 -4.28 -3.63 -39.60
CA SER A 7 -3.05 -3.17 -38.96
C SER A 7 -3.21 -1.81 -38.28
N LEU A 8 -3.97 -0.88 -38.88
CA LEU A 8 -4.26 0.43 -38.31
C LEU A 8 -5.14 0.33 -37.05
N ILE A 9 -6.17 -0.51 -37.07
CA ILE A 9 -7.02 -0.74 -35.89
C ILE A 9 -6.23 -1.39 -34.73
N SER A 10 -5.24 -2.22 -35.03
CA SER A 10 -4.36 -2.83 -34.03
C SER A 10 -3.41 -1.80 -33.41
N SER A 11 -2.81 -0.90 -34.22
CA SER A 11 -1.89 0.13 -33.73
C SER A 11 -2.59 1.17 -32.84
N ASP A 12 -3.76 1.63 -33.24
CA ASP A 12 -4.54 2.60 -32.48
C ASP A 12 -5.04 2.02 -31.14
N GLY A 13 -5.45 0.75 -31.13
CA GLY A 13 -5.83 0.05 -29.91
C GLY A 13 -4.66 -0.10 -28.92
N ILE A 14 -3.46 -0.39 -29.40
CA ILE A 14 -2.25 -0.48 -28.58
C ILE A 14 -1.83 0.90 -28.04
N GLN A 15 -1.93 1.95 -28.86
CA GLN A 15 -1.59 3.31 -28.50
C GLN A 15 -2.60 3.87 -27.45
N MET A 16 -3.87 3.63 -27.62
CA MET A 16 -4.90 4.03 -26.65
C MET A 16 -4.75 3.31 -25.30
N THR A 17 -4.36 2.03 -25.29
CA THR A 17 -4.09 1.31 -24.04
C THR A 17 -2.83 1.80 -23.35
N LYS A 18 -1.78 2.11 -24.09
CA LYS A 18 -0.52 2.67 -23.56
C LYS A 18 -0.73 4.05 -22.93
N ASN A 19 -1.43 4.95 -23.61
CA ASN A 19 -1.72 6.29 -23.10
C ASN A 19 -2.58 6.24 -21.82
N ARG A 20 -3.52 5.31 -21.75
CA ARG A 20 -4.36 5.12 -20.57
C ARG A 20 -3.57 4.59 -19.38
N ASN A 21 -2.65 3.64 -19.59
CA ASN A 21 -1.81 3.12 -18.51
C ASN A 21 -0.87 4.20 -17.97
N LEU A 22 -0.35 5.06 -18.87
CA LEU A 22 0.48 6.20 -18.48
C LEU A 22 -0.32 7.21 -17.64
N PHE A 23 -1.57 7.51 -18.03
CA PHE A 23 -2.45 8.37 -17.25
C PHE A 23 -2.65 7.85 -15.82
N TYR A 24 -2.85 6.53 -15.65
CA TYR A 24 -3.02 5.94 -14.33
C TYR A 24 -1.75 6.01 -13.48
N LEU A 25 -0.60 5.81 -14.09
CA LEU A 25 0.67 5.99 -13.42
C LEU A 25 0.80 7.44 -12.90
N PHE A 26 0.44 8.44 -13.70
CA PHE A 26 0.43 9.84 -13.27
C PHE A 26 -0.53 10.09 -12.10
N VAL A 27 -1.72 9.49 -12.12
CA VAL A 27 -2.68 9.62 -11.01
C VAL A 27 -2.11 9.01 -9.72
N ILE A 28 -1.55 7.80 -9.78
CA ILE A 28 -0.95 7.13 -8.62
C ILE A 28 0.24 7.93 -8.07
N VAL A 29 1.13 8.39 -8.96
CA VAL A 29 2.27 9.25 -8.58
C VAL A 29 1.77 10.58 -8.01
N GLY A 30 0.75 11.18 -8.61
CA GLY A 30 0.12 12.41 -8.11
C GLY A 30 -0.44 12.25 -6.69
N ILE A 31 -1.14 11.18 -6.42
CA ILE A 31 -1.65 10.85 -5.07
C ILE A 31 -0.49 10.75 -4.06
N PHE A 32 0.56 10.02 -4.41
CA PHE A 32 1.74 9.86 -3.56
C PHE A 32 2.44 11.19 -3.29
N VAL A 33 2.72 11.95 -4.35
CA VAL A 33 3.39 13.26 -4.24
C VAL A 33 2.54 14.24 -3.42
N THR A 34 1.24 14.31 -3.67
CA THR A 34 0.32 15.15 -2.90
C THR A 34 0.34 14.80 -1.42
N ARG A 35 0.39 13.51 -1.09
CA ARG A 35 0.45 13.05 0.31
C ARG A 35 1.75 13.49 0.99
N VAL A 36 2.89 13.30 0.34
CA VAL A 36 4.20 13.71 0.87
C VAL A 36 4.29 15.24 1.01
N LEU A 37 3.89 15.96 -0.05
CA LEU A 37 3.90 17.43 -0.04
C LEU A 37 2.99 18.01 1.05
N PHE A 38 1.83 17.40 1.28
CA PHE A 38 0.92 17.83 2.33
C PHE A 38 1.60 17.86 3.72
N ASP A 39 2.34 16.81 4.07
CA ASP A 39 3.05 16.74 5.35
C ASP A 39 4.22 17.72 5.42
N VAL A 40 4.98 17.83 4.33
CA VAL A 40 6.17 18.72 4.27
C VAL A 40 5.76 20.19 4.33
N VAL A 41 4.71 20.60 3.60
CA VAL A 41 4.26 21.99 3.55
C VAL A 41 3.58 22.40 4.85
N ASN A 42 2.77 21.52 5.45
CA ASN A 42 2.06 21.82 6.69
C ASN A 42 2.92 21.61 7.94
N GLN A 43 4.17 21.16 7.82
CA GLN A 43 5.09 20.92 8.93
C GLN A 43 4.43 20.15 10.08
N ILE A 44 3.68 19.09 9.73
CA ILE A 44 2.92 18.31 10.71
C ILE A 44 3.89 17.74 11.74
N GLU A 45 3.65 18.05 12.99
CA GLU A 45 4.46 17.60 14.11
C GLU A 45 4.53 16.07 14.17
N VAL A 46 5.62 15.56 14.74
CA VAL A 46 5.81 14.13 14.96
C VAL A 46 4.81 13.66 16.01
N HIS A 47 3.98 12.68 15.64
CA HIS A 47 3.00 12.11 16.56
C HIS A 47 3.70 11.34 17.69
N PHE A 48 3.06 11.25 18.86
CA PHE A 48 3.61 10.55 20.03
C PHE A 48 4.07 9.12 19.72
N ASP A 49 3.25 8.36 18.99
CA ASP A 49 3.60 6.99 18.58
C ASP A 49 4.84 6.96 17.66
N GLU A 50 5.00 7.93 16.76
CA GLU A 50 6.15 8.02 15.86
C GLU A 50 7.45 8.26 16.62
N ALA A 51 7.41 9.14 17.64
CA ALA A 51 8.57 9.39 18.50
C ALA A 51 8.97 8.11 19.25
N GLN A 52 7.99 7.34 19.74
CA GLN A 52 8.24 6.06 20.39
C GLN A 52 8.88 5.03 19.43
N TYR A 53 8.34 4.87 18.21
CA TYR A 53 8.91 3.96 17.23
C TYR A 53 10.28 4.40 16.75
N TRP A 54 10.53 5.70 16.65
CA TRP A 54 11.84 6.23 16.33
C TRP A 54 12.87 5.86 17.40
N VAL A 55 12.56 6.02 18.70
CA VAL A 55 13.43 5.58 19.79
C VAL A 55 13.71 4.07 19.71
N TRP A 56 12.69 3.27 19.48
CA TRP A 56 12.86 1.82 19.33
C TRP A 56 13.67 1.44 18.09
N SER A 57 13.63 2.23 17.03
CA SER A 57 14.43 2.00 15.83
C SER A 57 15.93 2.15 16.04
N GLN A 58 16.34 2.86 17.11
CA GLN A 58 17.76 3.01 17.46
C GLN A 58 18.34 1.74 18.13
N ASN A 59 17.48 0.94 18.78
CA ASN A 59 17.84 -0.31 19.44
C ASN A 59 16.81 -1.37 19.12
N LEU A 60 17.03 -2.10 18.02
CA LEU A 60 16.07 -3.08 17.54
C LEU A 60 15.96 -4.28 18.48
N SER A 61 14.70 -4.66 18.75
CA SER A 61 14.32 -5.85 19.52
C SER A 61 13.31 -6.67 18.73
N LEU A 62 13.21 -7.97 19.04
CA LEU A 62 12.22 -8.86 18.42
C LEU A 62 10.79 -8.61 18.90
N SER A 63 10.62 -7.90 20.00
CA SER A 63 9.31 -7.50 20.54
C SER A 63 9.46 -6.28 21.41
N TYR A 64 8.42 -5.48 21.48
CA TYR A 64 8.27 -4.33 22.38
C TYR A 64 7.01 -4.53 23.24
N LEU A 65 6.93 -3.83 24.36
CA LEU A 65 5.95 -4.07 25.43
C LEU A 65 4.49 -4.32 24.95
N SER A 66 4.04 -3.64 23.89
CA SER A 66 2.66 -3.75 23.38
C SER A 66 2.57 -3.74 21.86
N LYS A 67 3.69 -3.73 21.15
CA LYS A 67 3.75 -3.50 19.70
C LYS A 67 4.72 -4.48 19.03
N GLY A 68 4.44 -4.80 17.78
CA GLY A 68 5.32 -5.64 16.97
C GLY A 68 6.60 -4.92 16.51
N PRO A 69 7.61 -5.68 16.08
CA PRO A 69 8.93 -5.15 15.72
C PRO A 69 8.98 -4.54 14.32
N LEU A 70 7.95 -4.71 13.48
CA LEU A 70 8.02 -4.34 12.06
C LEU A 70 8.20 -2.84 11.85
N VAL A 71 7.43 -2.01 12.55
CA VAL A 71 7.48 -0.54 12.34
C VAL A 71 8.85 0.04 12.74
N PRO A 72 9.39 -0.24 13.93
CA PRO A 72 10.75 0.20 14.28
C PRO A 72 11.82 -0.30 13.31
N ALA A 73 11.72 -1.55 12.83
CA ALA A 73 12.66 -2.10 11.87
C ALA A 73 12.63 -1.36 10.52
N LEU A 74 11.44 -1.03 10.01
CA LEU A 74 11.27 -0.26 8.80
C LEU A 74 11.82 1.17 8.96
N ILE A 75 11.57 1.84 10.09
CA ILE A 75 12.15 3.15 10.40
C ILE A 75 13.69 3.06 10.45
N ALA A 76 14.25 2.03 11.07
CA ALA A 76 15.70 1.85 11.10
C ALA A 76 16.31 1.68 9.70
N ILE A 77 15.63 0.94 8.81
CA ILE A 77 16.04 0.76 7.40
C ILE A 77 15.98 2.10 6.66
N SER A 78 14.87 2.83 6.74
CA SER A 78 14.72 4.11 6.05
C SER A 78 15.71 5.16 6.55
N ASN A 79 15.98 5.21 7.86
CA ASN A 79 16.95 6.12 8.45
C ASN A 79 18.40 5.85 8.00
N LYS A 80 18.74 4.58 7.69
CA LYS A 80 20.06 4.24 7.12
C LYS A 80 20.25 4.79 5.70
N VAL A 81 19.16 4.92 4.92
CA VAL A 81 19.20 5.36 3.52
C VAL A 81 18.95 6.86 3.40
N LEU A 82 17.95 7.38 4.10
CA LEU A 82 17.47 8.76 4.01
C LEU A 82 17.99 9.67 5.14
N GLY A 83 18.79 9.11 6.05
CA GLY A 83 19.24 9.80 7.26
C GLY A 83 18.15 9.90 8.32
N GLN A 84 18.52 10.41 9.50
CA GLN A 84 17.58 10.66 10.61
C GLN A 84 16.80 11.96 10.34
N THR A 85 15.95 11.90 9.33
CA THR A 85 15.14 13.03 8.84
C THR A 85 13.66 12.72 9.01
N TYR A 86 12.83 13.74 8.85
CA TYR A 86 11.38 13.60 8.80
C TYR A 86 10.93 12.59 7.71
N LEU A 87 11.56 12.66 6.53
CA LEU A 87 11.31 11.69 5.46
C LEU A 87 11.77 10.28 5.84
N GLY A 88 12.92 10.13 6.49
CA GLY A 88 13.41 8.84 6.98
C GLY A 88 12.43 8.20 7.98
N LEU A 89 11.84 8.98 8.86
CA LEU A 89 10.83 8.50 9.81
C LEU A 89 9.54 8.01 9.10
N LYS A 90 9.04 8.74 8.11
CA LYS A 90 7.71 8.52 7.53
C LYS A 90 7.70 7.77 6.19
N PHE A 91 8.85 7.51 5.59
CA PHE A 91 8.95 6.95 4.23
C PHE A 91 8.11 5.69 4.03
N PHE A 92 8.26 4.70 4.89
CA PHE A 92 7.51 3.45 4.76
C PHE A 92 6.01 3.61 5.05
N SER A 93 5.59 4.61 5.81
CA SER A 93 4.17 4.93 6.00
C SER A 93 3.55 5.44 4.70
N TYR A 94 4.26 6.28 3.95
CA TYR A 94 3.82 6.72 2.63
C TYR A 94 3.75 5.55 1.64
N VAL A 95 4.73 4.64 1.70
CA VAL A 95 4.72 3.41 0.87
C VAL A 95 3.54 2.52 1.25
N ALA A 96 3.26 2.33 2.54
CA ALA A 96 2.13 1.54 3.02
C ALA A 96 0.78 2.18 2.64
N TYR A 97 0.66 3.52 2.72
CA TYR A 97 -0.50 4.25 2.24
C TYR A 97 -0.76 3.98 0.75
N LEU A 98 0.26 4.19 -0.09
CA LEU A 98 0.15 3.95 -1.53
C LEU A 98 -0.16 2.49 -1.83
N GLY A 99 0.52 1.57 -1.13
CA GLY A 99 0.27 0.14 -1.22
C GLY A 99 -1.18 -0.24 -0.88
N THR A 100 -1.73 0.34 0.18
CA THR A 100 -3.14 0.16 0.58
C THR A 100 -4.10 0.61 -0.51
N VAL A 101 -3.89 1.81 -1.05
CA VAL A 101 -4.71 2.37 -2.14
C VAL A 101 -4.68 1.45 -3.36
N ILE A 102 -3.51 0.97 -3.76
CA ILE A 102 -3.33 0.11 -4.92
C ILE A 102 -3.94 -1.28 -4.68
N THR A 103 -3.67 -1.91 -3.55
CA THR A 103 -4.13 -3.28 -3.27
C THR A 103 -5.65 -3.37 -3.16
N ILE A 104 -6.32 -2.40 -2.52
CA ILE A 104 -7.79 -2.32 -2.47
C ILE A 104 -8.35 -2.14 -3.88
N SER A 105 -7.73 -1.28 -4.69
CA SER A 105 -8.20 -1.03 -6.07
C SER A 105 -8.04 -2.25 -6.97
N LEU A 106 -6.93 -2.98 -6.82
CA LEU A 106 -6.70 -4.24 -7.54
C LEU A 106 -7.67 -5.34 -7.09
N ALA A 107 -7.95 -5.44 -5.79
CA ALA A 107 -8.93 -6.39 -5.27
C ALA A 107 -10.33 -6.11 -5.83
N ALA A 108 -10.76 -4.85 -5.86
CA ALA A 108 -12.03 -4.44 -6.44
C ALA A 108 -12.11 -4.76 -7.94
N PHE A 109 -11.02 -4.52 -8.68
CA PHE A 109 -10.93 -4.90 -10.09
C PHE A 109 -11.03 -6.41 -10.28
N LYS A 110 -10.25 -7.20 -9.52
CA LYS A 110 -10.26 -8.66 -9.61
C LYS A 110 -11.64 -9.25 -9.31
N LEU A 111 -12.32 -8.74 -8.28
CA LEU A 111 -13.66 -9.23 -7.89
C LEU A 111 -14.74 -8.93 -8.94
N THR A 112 -14.68 -7.77 -9.60
CA THR A 112 -15.75 -7.34 -10.50
C THR A 112 -15.42 -7.52 -11.98
N ASN A 113 -14.13 -7.69 -12.28
CA ASN A 113 -13.58 -7.67 -13.65
C ASN A 113 -13.94 -6.38 -14.44
N ARG A 114 -14.17 -5.26 -13.71
CA ARG A 114 -14.53 -3.96 -14.27
C ARG A 114 -13.48 -2.92 -13.93
N LYS A 115 -13.00 -2.19 -14.93
CA LYS A 115 -12.02 -1.11 -14.73
C LYS A 115 -12.57 0.04 -13.90
N GLU A 116 -13.86 0.30 -14.03
CA GLU A 116 -14.57 1.33 -13.25
C GLU A 116 -14.45 1.07 -11.76
N SER A 117 -14.56 -0.18 -11.34
CA SER A 117 -14.40 -0.58 -9.94
C SER A 117 -13.00 -0.29 -9.39
N PHE A 118 -11.96 -0.44 -10.23
CA PHE A 118 -10.60 -0.04 -9.86
C PHE A 118 -10.53 1.46 -9.54
N TYR A 119 -11.09 2.31 -10.41
CA TYR A 119 -11.00 3.77 -10.23
C TYR A 119 -11.86 4.28 -9.10
N ILE A 120 -13.05 3.72 -8.93
CA ILE A 120 -13.92 4.05 -7.81
C ILE A 120 -13.22 3.69 -6.50
N ALA A 121 -12.67 2.48 -6.39
CA ALA A 121 -11.94 2.05 -5.20
C ALA A 121 -10.68 2.89 -4.96
N LEU A 122 -9.92 3.23 -6.03
CA LEU A 122 -8.76 4.11 -5.95
C LEU A 122 -9.14 5.48 -5.35
N SER A 123 -10.17 6.10 -5.90
CA SER A 123 -10.61 7.42 -5.46
C SER A 123 -11.14 7.38 -4.02
N LEU A 124 -12.00 6.42 -3.71
CA LEU A 124 -12.59 6.30 -2.36
C LEU A 124 -11.53 6.01 -1.30
N THR A 125 -10.56 5.15 -1.61
CA THR A 125 -9.49 4.81 -0.66
C THR A 125 -8.50 5.97 -0.50
N ALA A 126 -8.06 6.59 -1.59
CA ALA A 126 -7.11 7.70 -1.55
C ALA A 126 -7.69 8.95 -0.88
N LEU A 127 -9.00 9.21 -1.04
CA LEU A 127 -9.70 10.35 -0.44
C LEU A 127 -10.30 10.02 0.94
N SER A 128 -10.19 8.77 1.41
CA SER A 128 -10.65 8.41 2.76
C SER A 128 -9.87 9.18 3.82
N PRO A 129 -10.53 10.01 4.65
CA PRO A 129 -9.82 10.78 5.68
C PRO A 129 -9.02 9.90 6.63
N ALA A 130 -9.53 8.75 7.01
CA ALA A 130 -8.85 7.82 7.91
C ALA A 130 -7.54 7.30 7.29
N ILE A 131 -7.58 6.79 6.06
CA ILE A 131 -6.40 6.24 5.37
C ILE A 131 -5.41 7.36 5.02
N PHE A 132 -5.91 8.53 4.61
CA PHE A 132 -5.08 9.70 4.32
C PHE A 132 -4.32 10.19 5.55
N ILE A 133 -4.98 10.35 6.70
CA ILE A 133 -4.35 10.79 7.95
C ILE A 133 -3.32 9.74 8.41
N LEU A 134 -3.73 8.47 8.51
CA LEU A 134 -2.85 7.39 8.97
C LEU A 134 -1.65 7.19 8.03
N GLY A 135 -1.79 7.45 6.74
CA GLY A 135 -0.69 7.40 5.77
C GLY A 135 0.43 8.39 6.04
N GLY A 136 0.17 9.48 6.78
CA GLY A 136 1.18 10.45 7.21
C GLY A 136 1.75 10.21 8.59
N ILE A 137 1.33 9.16 9.27
CA ILE A 137 1.79 8.81 10.61
C ILE A 137 2.50 7.45 10.54
N ALA A 138 3.74 7.38 11.01
CA ALA A 138 4.47 6.12 11.12
C ALA A 138 3.89 5.30 12.29
N SER A 139 2.70 4.74 12.08
CA SER A 139 1.95 3.97 13.08
C SER A 139 1.73 2.53 12.61
N THR A 140 1.44 1.63 13.55
CA THR A 140 1.08 0.24 13.23
C THR A 140 -0.19 0.13 12.39
N ASP A 141 -1.06 1.15 12.42
CA ASP A 141 -2.37 1.10 11.77
C ASP A 141 -2.28 1.16 10.25
N ILE A 142 -1.44 2.03 9.70
CA ILE A 142 -1.27 2.10 8.24
C ILE A 142 -0.66 0.80 7.68
N PHE A 143 0.28 0.19 8.41
CA PHE A 143 0.86 -1.10 8.02
C PHE A 143 -0.16 -2.23 8.16
N LEU A 144 -1.02 -2.20 9.18
CA LEU A 144 -2.14 -3.12 9.31
C LEU A 144 -3.05 -3.03 8.09
N PHE A 145 -3.50 -1.83 7.69
CA PHE A 145 -4.34 -1.64 6.51
C PHE A 145 -3.67 -2.14 5.24
N PHE A 146 -2.38 -1.89 5.07
CA PHE A 146 -1.62 -2.38 3.93
C PHE A 146 -1.60 -3.91 3.87
N PHE A 147 -1.16 -4.58 4.94
CA PHE A 147 -1.08 -6.04 4.95
C PHE A 147 -2.47 -6.69 4.92
N TRP A 148 -3.46 -6.07 5.55
CA TRP A 148 -4.85 -6.54 5.49
C TRP A 148 -5.37 -6.53 4.05
N SER A 149 -5.25 -5.41 3.36
CA SER A 149 -5.69 -5.28 1.96
C SER A 149 -4.89 -6.16 1.01
N LEU A 150 -3.58 -6.32 1.24
CA LEU A 150 -2.72 -7.19 0.45
C LEU A 150 -3.10 -8.67 0.64
N THR A 151 -3.38 -9.09 1.87
CA THR A 151 -3.86 -10.45 2.16
C THR A 151 -5.21 -10.72 1.50
N ILE A 152 -6.15 -9.77 1.54
CA ILE A 152 -7.43 -9.89 0.82
C ILE A 152 -7.19 -10.02 -0.68
N LEU A 153 -6.30 -9.22 -1.27
CA LEU A 153 -5.97 -9.33 -2.69
C LEU A 153 -5.41 -10.72 -3.03
N CYS A 154 -4.48 -11.23 -2.23
CA CYS A 154 -3.93 -12.60 -2.41
C CYS A 154 -5.03 -13.66 -2.29
N TYR A 155 -5.95 -13.50 -1.35
CA TYR A 155 -7.08 -14.41 -1.17
C TYR A 155 -8.04 -14.40 -2.38
N VAL A 156 -8.36 -13.22 -2.92
CA VAL A 156 -9.16 -13.07 -4.14
C VAL A 156 -8.46 -13.76 -5.32
N CYS A 157 -7.15 -13.58 -5.47
CA CYS A 157 -6.38 -14.25 -6.50
C CYS A 157 -6.38 -15.77 -6.32
N PHE A 158 -6.25 -16.26 -5.08
CA PHE A 158 -6.31 -17.69 -4.76
C PHE A 158 -7.65 -18.32 -5.17
N ILE A 159 -8.77 -17.68 -4.84
CA ILE A 159 -10.10 -18.19 -5.20
C ILE A 159 -10.28 -18.24 -6.73
N GLN A 160 -9.77 -17.23 -7.45
CA GLN A 160 -9.96 -17.13 -8.91
C GLN A 160 -9.02 -18.04 -9.70
N GLU A 161 -7.75 -18.06 -9.33
CA GLU A 161 -6.71 -18.74 -10.09
C GLU A 161 -6.49 -20.20 -9.63
N ARG A 162 -6.90 -20.53 -8.40
CA ARG A 162 -6.72 -21.85 -7.77
C ARG A 162 -5.25 -22.30 -7.75
N ASP A 163 -4.30 -21.38 -7.75
CA ASP A 163 -2.87 -21.63 -7.73
C ASP A 163 -2.35 -21.57 -6.28
N GLU A 164 -1.67 -22.65 -5.86
CA GLU A 164 -1.15 -22.82 -4.49
C GLU A 164 -0.16 -21.72 -4.07
N LYS A 165 0.52 -21.07 -5.03
CA LYS A 165 1.42 -19.95 -4.73
C LYS A 165 0.74 -18.86 -3.91
N TRP A 166 -0.55 -18.59 -4.15
CA TRP A 166 -1.29 -17.56 -3.42
C TRP A 166 -1.50 -17.90 -1.96
N PHE A 167 -1.57 -19.19 -1.63
CA PHE A 167 -1.64 -19.63 -0.24
C PHE A 167 -0.38 -19.25 0.55
N TYR A 168 0.80 -19.41 -0.06
CA TYR A 168 2.05 -18.97 0.56
C TYR A 168 2.10 -17.45 0.71
N PHE A 169 1.64 -16.68 -0.28
CA PHE A 169 1.57 -15.23 -0.16
C PHE A 169 0.60 -14.77 0.94
N ILE A 170 -0.55 -15.42 1.11
CA ILE A 170 -1.48 -15.16 2.23
C ILE A 170 -0.76 -15.37 3.57
N GLY A 171 -0.02 -16.46 3.72
CA GLY A 171 0.75 -16.73 4.94
C GLY A 171 1.81 -15.67 5.23
N ILE A 172 2.59 -15.29 4.22
CA ILE A 172 3.64 -14.26 4.33
C ILE A 172 3.03 -12.89 4.70
N THR A 173 2.01 -12.45 3.98
CA THR A 173 1.38 -11.14 4.21
C THR A 173 0.68 -11.08 5.56
N THR A 174 0.04 -12.15 5.98
CA THR A 174 -0.56 -12.29 7.32
C THR A 174 0.53 -12.23 8.39
N GLY A 175 1.62 -12.98 8.24
CA GLY A 175 2.73 -12.99 9.18
C GLY A 175 3.38 -11.61 9.35
N LEU A 176 3.66 -10.91 8.26
CA LEU A 176 4.17 -9.54 8.29
C LEU A 176 3.16 -8.56 8.93
N GLY A 177 1.88 -8.76 8.66
CA GLY A 177 0.82 -7.96 9.28
C GLY A 177 0.74 -8.19 10.79
N ILE A 178 0.92 -9.41 11.27
CA ILE A 178 0.98 -9.73 12.72
C ILE A 178 2.19 -9.04 13.37
N LEU A 179 3.36 -9.01 12.69
CA LEU A 179 4.54 -8.29 13.17
C LEU A 179 4.34 -6.77 13.20
N ALA A 180 3.40 -6.22 12.42
CA ALA A 180 2.99 -4.84 12.52
C ALA A 180 2.01 -4.64 13.69
N LYS A 181 0.93 -5.43 13.72
CA LYS A 181 -0.14 -5.32 14.74
C LYS A 181 -0.84 -6.66 14.94
N LEU A 182 -0.92 -7.12 16.19
CA LEU A 182 -1.52 -8.43 16.54
C LEU A 182 -2.98 -8.58 16.06
N THR A 183 -3.73 -7.48 15.94
CA THR A 183 -5.11 -7.54 15.42
C THR A 183 -5.23 -8.08 14.01
N MET A 184 -4.13 -8.20 13.27
CA MET A 184 -4.09 -8.87 11.97
C MET A 184 -4.55 -10.32 12.02
N VAL A 185 -4.42 -11.01 13.17
CA VAL A 185 -4.89 -12.39 13.38
C VAL A 185 -6.41 -12.53 13.13
N LEU A 186 -7.17 -11.46 13.30
CA LEU A 186 -8.62 -11.48 13.06
C LEU A 186 -8.98 -11.73 11.59
N LEU A 187 -8.12 -11.34 10.64
CA LEU A 187 -8.40 -11.52 9.23
C LEU A 187 -8.44 -13.01 8.81
N PRO A 188 -7.40 -13.82 9.04
CA PRO A 188 -7.46 -15.24 8.66
C PRO A 188 -8.51 -16.04 9.43
N LEU A 189 -8.97 -15.57 10.60
CA LEU A 189 -10.08 -16.18 11.32
C LEU A 189 -11.44 -15.86 10.71
N SER A 190 -11.53 -14.83 9.85
CA SER A 190 -12.78 -14.38 9.21
C SER A 190 -12.94 -14.85 7.76
N ILE A 191 -11.90 -15.45 7.17
CA ILE A 191 -11.85 -15.95 5.78
C ILE A 191 -11.94 -17.48 5.78
#